data_f80ffd10cf63076afe1d62bad95e4910
#
_entry.id   f80ffd10cf63076afe1d62bad95e4910
#
_cell.length_a   1.000
_cell.length_b   1.000
_cell.length_c   1.000
_cell.angle_alpha   90.00
_cell.angle_beta   90.00
_cell.angle_gamma   90.00
#
_symmetry.space_group_name_H-M   'P 1'
#
loop_
_entity.id
_entity.type
_entity.pdbx_description
1 polymer ?
#
loop_
_entity_poly.entity_id
_entity_poly.type
_entity_poly.pdbx_seq_one_letter_code
_entity_poly.pdbx_strand_id
1 'polypeptide(L)' 'MDKKQKILIVDDAKFNRDILKEILGDTYNYLEAENGNQAIQMIGENIGIDLMLLDINMPQ' A
#
# COMPACT_ATOMS: atom_id res chain seq x y z
N MET A 1 -3.36 -13.52 19.99
CA MET A 1 -2.75 -13.63 18.74
C MET A 1 -2.93 -12.39 17.94
N ASP A 2 -1.90 -11.66 17.82
CA ASP A 2 -1.99 -10.36 17.18
C ASP A 2 -1.72 -10.47 15.71
N LYS A 3 -2.75 -10.12 14.98
CA LYS A 3 -2.66 -10.14 13.55
C LYS A 3 -2.47 -8.74 13.07
N LYS A 4 -1.36 -8.48 12.43
CA LYS A 4 -1.10 -7.16 11.90
C LYS A 4 -2.06 -6.85 10.77
N GLN A 5 -2.53 -5.62 10.75
CA GLN A 5 -3.34 -5.14 9.66
C GLN A 5 -2.49 -4.98 8.42
N LYS A 6 -3.10 -5.20 7.28
CA LYS A 6 -2.42 -5.17 6.01
C LYS A 6 -2.80 -3.89 5.26
N ILE A 7 -1.78 -3.14 4.88
CA ILE A 7 -1.98 -1.87 4.19
C ILE A 7 -1.38 -1.96 2.80
N LEU A 8 -2.15 -1.61 1.79
CA LEU A 8 -1.67 -1.53 0.42
C LEU A 8 -1.39 -0.07 0.11
N ILE A 9 -0.14 0.21 -0.27
CA ILE A 9 0.27 1.56 -0.64
C ILE A 9 0.44 1.61 -2.15
N VAL A 10 -0.28 2.54 -2.77
CA VAL A 10 -0.27 2.69 -4.22
C VAL A 10 0.32 4.05 -4.57
N ASP A 11 1.50 4.04 -5.16
CA ASP A 11 2.22 5.27 -5.52
C ASP A 11 3.28 4.88 -6.54
N ASP A 12 3.44 5.68 -7.57
CA ASP A 12 4.41 5.37 -8.62
C ASP A 12 5.85 5.63 -8.19
N ALA A 13 6.06 6.33 -7.10
CA ALA A 13 7.39 6.63 -6.60
C ALA A 13 7.73 5.76 -5.40
N LYS A 14 8.76 4.95 -5.53
CA LYS A 14 9.19 4.11 -4.42
C LYS A 14 9.56 4.93 -3.20
N PHE A 15 10.17 6.09 -3.43
CA PHE A 15 10.56 6.97 -2.33
C PHE A 15 9.36 7.35 -1.47
N ASN A 16 8.26 7.68 -2.11
CA ASN A 16 7.05 8.04 -1.38
C ASN A 16 6.50 6.86 -0.60
N ARG A 17 6.53 5.68 -1.19
CA ARG A 17 6.06 4.49 -0.48
C ARG A 17 6.90 4.22 0.75
N ASP A 18 8.20 4.40 0.62
CA ASP A 18 9.12 4.19 1.74
C ASP A 18 8.84 5.18 2.87
N ILE A 19 8.58 6.44 2.51
CA ILE A 19 8.28 7.46 3.51
C ILE A 19 7.01 7.10 4.27
N LEU A 20 5.99 6.65 3.58
CA LEU A 20 4.75 6.28 4.24
C LEU A 20 4.95 5.13 5.21
N LYS A 21 5.76 4.16 4.84
CA LYS A 21 6.04 3.05 5.73
C LYS A 21 6.79 3.52 6.97
N GLU A 22 7.67 4.49 6.81
CA GLU A 22 8.39 5.07 7.94
C GLU A 22 7.44 5.76 8.90
N ILE A 23 6.52 6.53 8.34
CA ILE A 23 5.58 7.29 9.16
C ILE A 23 4.63 6.35 9.90
N LEU A 24 4.16 5.33 9.24
CA LEU A 24 3.18 4.41 9.81
C LEU A 24 3.81 3.41 10.77
N GLY A 25 5.09 3.15 10.59
CA GLY A 25 5.81 2.27 11.50
C GLY A 25 5.73 0.81 11.11
N ASP A 26 6.20 -0.05 12.00
CA ASP A 26 6.32 -1.47 11.69
C ASP A 26 5.23 -2.31 12.34
N THR A 27 4.14 -1.68 12.80
CA THR A 27 3.02 -2.41 13.35
C THR A 27 2.10 -2.97 12.29
N TYR A 28 2.34 -2.65 11.03
CA TYR A 28 1.49 -3.08 9.92
C TYR A 28 2.28 -3.94 8.95
N ASN A 29 1.56 -4.76 8.21
CA ASN A 29 2.13 -5.44 7.05
C ASN A 29 1.81 -4.60 5.82
N TYR A 30 2.80 -4.44 4.96
CA TYR A 30 2.63 -3.55 3.81
C TYR A 30 2.70 -4.30 2.50
N LEU A 31 1.85 -3.91 1.59
CA LEU A 31 1.95 -4.28 0.18
C LEU A 31 2.14 -2.99 -0.61
N GLU A 32 2.82 -3.08 -1.74
CA GLU A 32 3.11 -1.91 -2.54
C GLU A 32 2.69 -2.14 -3.97
N ALA A 33 2.11 -1.12 -4.57
CA ALA A 33 1.78 -1.13 -5.98
C ALA A 33 2.23 0.18 -6.59
N GLU A 34 2.68 0.13 -7.83
CA GLU A 34 3.19 1.32 -8.51
C GLU A 34 2.10 2.05 -9.28
N ASN A 35 1.00 1.38 -9.53
CA ASN A 35 -0.08 1.98 -10.29
C ASN A 35 -1.38 1.26 -9.97
N GLY A 36 -2.47 1.78 -10.54
CA GLY A 36 -3.78 1.24 -10.26
C GLY A 36 -3.96 -0.19 -10.76
N ASN A 37 -3.36 -0.53 -11.89
CA ASN A 37 -3.48 -1.88 -12.42
C ASN A 37 -2.84 -2.90 -11.49
N GLN A 38 -1.67 -2.57 -10.97
CA GLN A 38 -1.03 -3.45 -10.00
C GLN A 38 -1.86 -3.55 -8.72
N ALA A 39 -2.45 -2.43 -8.30
CA ALA A 39 -3.26 -2.43 -7.09
C ALA A 39 -4.46 -3.35 -7.25
N ILE A 40 -5.13 -3.26 -8.38
CA ILE A 40 -6.29 -4.10 -8.63
C ILE A 40 -5.89 -5.58 -8.64
N GLN A 41 -4.78 -5.88 -9.28
CA GLN A 41 -4.29 -7.25 -9.31
C GLN A 41 -3.99 -7.77 -7.90
N MET A 42 -3.36 -6.94 -7.09
CA MET A 42 -3.01 -7.34 -5.74
C MET A 42 -4.25 -7.53 -4.87
N ILE A 43 -5.25 -6.69 -5.04
CA ILE A 43 -6.49 -6.84 -4.30
C ILE A 43 -7.15 -8.18 -4.66
N GLY A 44 -7.08 -8.57 -5.91
CA GLY A 44 -7.64 -9.85 -6.32
C GLY A 44 -6.89 -11.05 -5.79
N GLU A 45 -5.59 -10.90 -5.59
CA GLU A 45 -4.73 -12.00 -5.15
C GLU A 45 -4.55 -12.06 -3.64
N ASN A 46 -4.70 -10.93 -2.97
CA ASN A 46 -4.43 -10.85 -1.55
C ASN A 46 -5.70 -10.57 -0.78
N ILE A 47 -6.15 -11.56 -0.05
CA ILE A 47 -7.32 -11.42 0.78
C ILE A 47 -6.87 -10.81 2.10
N GLY A 48 -7.67 -9.90 2.62
CA GLY A 48 -7.41 -9.35 3.93
C GLY A 48 -6.66 -8.03 3.93
N ILE A 49 -6.69 -7.32 2.81
CA ILE A 49 -6.17 -5.96 2.80
C ILE A 49 -7.15 -5.10 3.58
N ASP A 50 -6.65 -4.46 4.63
CA ASP A 50 -7.50 -3.68 5.54
C ASP A 50 -7.63 -2.24 5.13
N LEU A 51 -6.60 -1.72 4.46
CA LEU A 51 -6.57 -0.30 4.11
C LEU A 51 -5.75 -0.11 2.85
N MET A 52 -6.20 0.79 2.01
CA MET A 52 -5.46 1.15 0.80
C MET A 52 -5.18 2.64 0.81
N LEU A 53 -3.92 3.00 0.66
CA LEU A 53 -3.51 4.38 0.56
C LEU A 53 -3.16 4.68 -0.88
N LEU A 54 -3.87 5.63 -1.45
CA LEU A 54 -3.66 6.03 -2.84
C LEU A 54 -3.03 7.40 -2.90
N ASP A 55 -2.01 7.51 -3.74
CA ASP A 55 -1.47 8.82 -4.06
C ASP A 55 -2.34 9.42 -5.16
N ILE A 56 -3.15 10.38 -4.78
CA ILE A 56 -4.05 11.03 -5.72
C ILE A 56 -3.41 12.24 -6.35
N ASN A 57 -2.14 12.45 -6.05
CA ASN A 57 -1.41 13.60 -6.55
C ASN A 57 -0.68 13.28 -7.82
N MET A 58 -1.26 12.44 -8.63
CA MET A 58 -0.60 11.99 -9.84
C MET A 58 -0.76 13.01 -10.94
N PRO A 59 0.30 13.27 -11.71
CA PRO A 59 0.18 14.19 -12.83
C PRO A 59 -0.71 13.61 -13.90
N GLN A 60 -1.37 14.50 -14.57
CA GLN A 60 -2.29 14.12 -15.63
C GLN A 60 -1.56 13.74 -16.92
#